data_05975ef710fd658d51d79c856749f124
#
_entry.id   05975ef710fd658d51d79c856749f124
#
_cell.length_a   1.000
_cell.length_b   1.000
_cell.length_c   1.000
_cell.angle_alpha   90.00
_cell.angle_beta   90.00
_cell.angle_gamma   90.00
#
_symmetry.space_group_name_H-M   'P 1'
#
loop_
_entity.id
_entity.type
_entity.pdbx_description
1 polymer ?
#
loop_
_entity_poly.entity_id
_entity_poly.type
_entity_poly.pdbx_seq_one_letter_code
_entity_poly.pdbx_strand_id
1 'polypeptide(L)'
;PGWHTECCVMIDSIFREQNGYIDIHGGGFDLKFPHHENEMAQAEAHNGNRLAHYWLHNGFINIDNEKMSKSLGNVILAKDVIARYGGMPFRLMVLNTHYRAPLSFTEETIGEAMKTYQKITSCFKSLSIKLQRQGIDLPQIKGSDEEEFFDELCNDLNTPNALSVLFSEIKAANQNMRQKEIDWEALKGNYGRIRDYLFALGVDGGEVKLDQEAMELFREYEDAKKAKDFEKSDVLRGKLVEKGVF
;
A
#
# COMPACT_ATOMS: atom_id res chain seq x y z
N PRO A 1 -37.22 7.72 16.02
CA PRO A 1 -36.15 6.78 15.66
C PRO A 1 -34.83 7.50 15.72
N GLY A 2 -33.82 6.82 16.24
CA GLY A 2 -32.47 7.36 16.29
C GLY A 2 -31.71 7.10 14.97
N TRP A 3 -30.63 7.80 14.74
CA TRP A 3 -29.73 7.63 13.59
C TRP A 3 -29.28 6.16 13.38
N HIS A 4 -28.93 5.45 14.47
CA HIS A 4 -28.57 4.03 14.46
C HIS A 4 -29.67 3.12 13.89
N THR A 5 -30.94 3.50 13.96
CA THR A 5 -32.05 2.71 13.37
C THR A 5 -31.98 2.68 11.84
N GLU A 6 -31.51 3.77 11.22
CA GLU A 6 -31.36 3.83 9.74
C GLU A 6 -30.33 2.82 9.26
N CYS A 7 -29.19 2.71 9.95
CA CYS A 7 -28.14 1.73 9.61
C CYS A 7 -28.63 0.29 9.76
N CYS A 8 -29.34 -0.03 10.86
CA CYS A 8 -29.92 -1.35 11.06
C CYS A 8 -30.89 -1.72 9.94
N VAL A 9 -31.79 -0.80 9.57
CA VAL A 9 -32.78 -1.04 8.49
C VAL A 9 -32.10 -1.19 7.14
N MET A 10 -31.07 -0.39 6.85
CA MET A 10 -30.30 -0.50 5.60
C MET A 10 -29.58 -1.84 5.50
N ILE A 11 -28.91 -2.27 6.57
CA ILE A 11 -28.19 -3.55 6.61
C ILE A 11 -29.19 -4.70 6.49
N ASP A 12 -30.27 -4.69 7.24
CA ASP A 12 -31.32 -5.73 7.17
C ASP A 12 -31.91 -5.84 5.76
N SER A 13 -32.19 -4.71 5.10
CA SER A 13 -32.78 -4.71 3.76
C SER A 13 -31.82 -5.19 2.66
N ILE A 14 -30.52 -4.86 2.75
CA ILE A 14 -29.50 -5.26 1.78
C ILE A 14 -29.07 -6.72 1.99
N PHE A 15 -28.86 -7.12 3.25
CA PHE A 15 -28.36 -8.45 3.63
C PHE A 15 -29.49 -9.35 4.19
N ARG A 16 -30.70 -9.23 3.64
CA ARG A 16 -31.87 -9.97 4.10
C ARG A 16 -31.71 -11.49 4.06
N GLU A 17 -31.05 -12.02 3.01
CA GLU A 17 -30.76 -13.45 2.88
C GLU A 17 -29.83 -13.98 3.98
N GLN A 18 -29.02 -13.11 4.57
CA GLN A 18 -28.14 -13.41 5.70
C GLN A 18 -28.74 -12.98 7.04
N ASN A 19 -30.07 -12.74 7.08
CA ASN A 19 -30.79 -12.26 8.26
C ASN A 19 -30.21 -10.96 8.84
N GLY A 20 -29.79 -10.02 7.98
CA GLY A 20 -29.18 -8.77 8.37
C GLY A 20 -27.82 -8.92 9.10
N TYR A 21 -27.11 -10.03 8.88
CA TYR A 21 -25.82 -10.32 9.52
C TYR A 21 -24.67 -10.17 8.53
N ILE A 22 -23.68 -9.38 8.88
CA ILE A 22 -22.54 -9.05 8.02
C ILE A 22 -21.21 -9.48 8.63
N ASP A 23 -20.17 -9.61 7.81
CA ASP A 23 -18.84 -10.02 8.31
C ASP A 23 -18.17 -8.92 9.10
N ILE A 24 -18.15 -7.70 8.56
CA ILE A 24 -17.40 -6.57 9.15
C ILE A 24 -18.28 -5.33 9.17
N HIS A 25 -18.36 -4.70 10.33
CA HIS A 25 -18.93 -3.36 10.51
C HIS A 25 -17.89 -2.42 11.08
N GLY A 26 -17.67 -1.29 10.41
CA GLY A 26 -16.61 -0.35 10.76
C GLY A 26 -17.10 1.08 10.94
N GLY A 27 -16.37 1.84 11.74
CA GLY A 27 -16.66 3.27 11.95
C GLY A 27 -15.56 3.97 12.73
N GLY A 28 -15.74 5.25 12.96
CA GLY A 28 -14.88 6.02 13.86
C GLY A 28 -15.07 5.60 15.32
N PHE A 29 -14.04 5.83 16.14
CA PHE A 29 -14.08 5.49 17.57
C PHE A 29 -15.27 6.15 18.31
N ASP A 30 -15.72 7.30 17.84
CA ASP A 30 -16.88 8.03 18.38
C ASP A 30 -18.22 7.34 18.12
N LEU A 31 -18.30 6.44 17.13
CA LEU A 31 -19.51 5.66 16.87
C LEU A 31 -19.65 4.45 17.80
N LYS A 32 -18.58 4.02 18.48
CA LYS A 32 -18.61 2.87 19.36
C LYS A 32 -19.78 2.95 20.36
N PHE A 33 -19.95 4.10 20.96
CA PHE A 33 -21.08 4.40 21.87
C PHE A 33 -21.59 5.82 21.64
N PRO A 34 -22.93 6.03 21.55
CA PRO A 34 -23.99 5.01 21.68
C PRO A 34 -24.41 4.34 20.36
N HIS A 35 -23.85 4.72 19.21
CA HIS A 35 -24.38 4.38 17.90
C HIS A 35 -24.31 2.86 17.63
N HIS A 36 -23.12 2.25 17.61
CA HIS A 36 -22.94 0.83 17.34
C HIS A 36 -23.54 -0.08 18.43
N GLU A 37 -23.47 0.33 19.69
CA GLU A 37 -24.15 -0.41 20.77
C GLU A 37 -25.66 -0.47 20.57
N ASN A 38 -26.28 0.61 20.10
CA ASN A 38 -27.70 0.62 19.78
C ASN A 38 -28.03 -0.18 18.52
N GLU A 39 -27.13 -0.21 17.54
CA GLU A 39 -27.30 -1.07 16.36
C GLU A 39 -27.27 -2.54 16.74
N MET A 40 -26.32 -2.97 17.57
CA MET A 40 -26.27 -4.34 18.09
C MET A 40 -27.55 -4.70 18.86
N ALA A 41 -27.99 -3.83 19.79
CA ALA A 41 -29.17 -4.07 20.57
C ALA A 41 -30.43 -4.20 19.70
N GLN A 42 -30.56 -3.38 18.66
CA GLN A 42 -31.69 -3.45 17.72
C GLN A 42 -31.67 -4.70 16.85
N ALA A 43 -30.50 -5.06 16.32
CA ALA A 43 -30.34 -6.29 15.53
C ALA A 43 -30.62 -7.54 16.37
N GLU A 44 -30.14 -7.57 17.62
CA GLU A 44 -30.40 -8.68 18.53
C GLU A 44 -31.90 -8.81 18.87
N ALA A 45 -32.56 -7.68 19.09
CA ALA A 45 -33.99 -7.66 19.38
C ALA A 45 -34.87 -8.04 18.16
N HIS A 46 -34.46 -7.69 16.94
CA HIS A 46 -35.24 -7.90 15.73
C HIS A 46 -34.88 -9.22 15.03
N ASN A 47 -33.59 -9.47 14.80
CA ASN A 47 -33.06 -10.59 14.01
C ASN A 47 -32.50 -11.74 14.86
N GLY A 48 -32.31 -11.53 16.16
CA GLY A 48 -31.67 -12.50 17.06
C GLY A 48 -30.16 -12.63 16.84
N ASN A 49 -29.51 -11.66 16.21
CA ASN A 49 -28.06 -11.64 15.97
C ASN A 49 -27.44 -10.29 16.37
N ARG A 50 -26.10 -10.23 16.38
CA ARG A 50 -25.34 -9.03 16.79
C ARG A 50 -24.94 -8.12 15.63
N LEU A 51 -25.61 -8.18 14.51
CA LEU A 51 -25.39 -7.40 13.30
C LEU A 51 -24.09 -7.75 12.53
N ALA A 52 -22.96 -7.90 13.20
CA ALA A 52 -21.68 -8.18 12.56
C ALA A 52 -20.82 -9.16 13.36
N HIS A 53 -19.96 -9.93 12.64
CA HIS A 53 -18.93 -10.77 13.24
C HIS A 53 -17.83 -9.96 13.87
N TYR A 54 -17.33 -8.95 13.12
CA TYR A 54 -16.21 -8.10 13.53
C TYR A 54 -16.60 -6.65 13.53
N TRP A 55 -16.18 -5.93 14.58
CA TRP A 55 -16.39 -4.52 14.76
C TRP A 55 -15.05 -3.79 14.76
N LEU A 56 -14.84 -2.89 13.78
CA LEU A 56 -13.61 -2.13 13.63
C LEU A 56 -13.86 -0.66 13.94
N HIS A 57 -13.03 -0.09 14.85
CA HIS A 57 -13.12 1.32 15.21
C HIS A 57 -11.78 1.99 14.95
N ASN A 58 -11.77 2.92 13.98
CA ASN A 58 -10.55 3.69 13.67
C ASN A 58 -10.42 4.92 14.53
N GLY A 59 -9.14 5.28 14.77
CA GLY A 59 -8.77 6.52 15.41
C GLY A 59 -9.22 7.74 14.62
N PHE A 60 -9.13 8.90 15.25
CA PHE A 60 -9.46 10.18 14.62
C PHE A 60 -8.38 10.65 13.66
N ILE A 61 -8.77 11.47 12.70
CA ILE A 61 -7.82 12.21 11.88
C ILE A 61 -7.62 13.58 12.51
N ASN A 62 -6.38 13.91 12.83
CA ASN A 62 -5.97 15.21 13.32
C ASN A 62 -5.30 16.00 12.19
N ILE A 63 -5.60 17.28 12.10
CA ILE A 63 -4.94 18.24 11.21
C ILE A 63 -4.12 19.17 12.07
N ASP A 64 -2.80 19.21 11.85
CA ASP A 64 -1.87 20.02 12.64
C ASP A 64 -2.06 19.85 14.15
N ASN A 65 -2.22 18.59 14.59
CA ASN A 65 -2.47 18.17 15.98
C ASN A 65 -3.84 18.57 16.59
N GLU A 66 -4.74 19.12 15.81
CA GLU A 66 -6.11 19.37 16.21
C GLU A 66 -7.08 18.39 15.54
N LYS A 67 -8.10 17.93 16.26
CA LYS A 67 -9.13 17.05 15.69
C LYS A 67 -9.78 17.71 14.49
N MET A 68 -9.80 17.03 13.34
CA MET A 68 -10.51 17.51 12.17
C MET A 68 -12.01 17.59 12.43
N SER A 69 -12.59 18.77 12.25
CA SER A 69 -14.03 18.96 12.40
C SER A 69 -14.56 20.08 11.51
N LYS A 70 -15.82 19.94 11.08
CA LYS A 70 -16.52 20.99 10.31
C LYS A 70 -16.66 22.29 11.08
N SER A 71 -16.83 22.21 12.40
CA SER A 71 -16.98 23.38 13.27
C SER A 71 -15.71 24.22 13.39
N LEU A 72 -14.54 23.59 13.29
CA LEU A 72 -13.23 24.26 13.29
C LEU A 72 -12.81 24.76 11.88
N GLY A 73 -13.53 24.35 10.85
CA GLY A 73 -13.20 24.76 9.47
C GLY A 73 -11.90 24.16 8.93
N ASN A 74 -11.29 23.19 9.63
CA ASN A 74 -10.02 22.55 9.27
C ASN A 74 -10.20 21.24 8.47
N VAL A 75 -11.31 21.10 7.74
CA VAL A 75 -11.59 19.90 6.93
C VAL A 75 -10.75 19.91 5.65
N ILE A 76 -9.96 18.87 5.47
CA ILE A 76 -9.23 18.60 4.24
C ILE A 76 -9.91 17.41 3.54
N LEU A 77 -10.26 17.58 2.27
CA LEU A 77 -10.89 16.49 1.51
C LEU A 77 -9.82 15.55 0.94
N ALA A 78 -10.03 14.26 1.07
CA ALA A 78 -9.11 13.24 0.52
C ALA A 78 -8.85 13.44 -0.98
N LYS A 79 -9.86 13.86 -1.76
CA LYS A 79 -9.69 14.16 -3.21
C LYS A 79 -8.65 15.25 -3.48
N ASP A 80 -8.57 16.26 -2.61
CA ASP A 80 -7.66 17.40 -2.78
C ASP A 80 -6.23 16.97 -2.39
N VAL A 81 -6.10 16.15 -1.35
CA VAL A 81 -4.81 15.52 -0.96
C VAL A 81 -4.30 14.64 -2.09
N ILE A 82 -5.15 13.78 -2.66
CA ILE A 82 -4.79 12.89 -3.77
C ILE A 82 -4.39 13.68 -5.01
N ALA A 83 -5.12 14.76 -5.34
CA ALA A 83 -4.79 15.62 -6.47
C ALA A 83 -3.43 16.32 -6.30
N ARG A 84 -3.07 16.70 -5.06
CA ARG A 84 -1.82 17.41 -4.76
C ARG A 84 -0.61 16.51 -4.59
N TYR A 85 -0.75 15.38 -3.91
CA TYR A 85 0.38 14.52 -3.49
C TYR A 85 0.39 13.14 -4.14
N GLY A 86 -0.70 12.76 -4.82
CA GLY A 86 -0.89 11.42 -5.37
C GLY A 86 -1.53 10.43 -4.39
N GLY A 87 -2.21 9.42 -4.95
CA GLY A 87 -2.95 8.43 -4.17
C GLY A 87 -2.05 7.48 -3.37
N MET A 88 -0.90 7.10 -3.93
CA MET A 88 -0.01 6.13 -3.27
C MET A 88 0.73 6.70 -2.06
N PRO A 89 1.29 7.93 -2.09
CA PRO A 89 1.81 8.57 -0.88
C PRO A 89 0.75 8.73 0.20
N PHE A 90 -0.48 9.14 -0.17
CA PHE A 90 -1.59 9.24 0.77
C PHE A 90 -1.93 7.88 1.41
N ARG A 91 -2.01 6.81 0.61
CA ARG A 91 -2.22 5.44 1.10
C ARG A 91 -1.12 5.00 2.07
N LEU A 92 0.15 5.23 1.74
CA LEU A 92 1.27 4.88 2.61
C LEU A 92 1.26 5.66 3.93
N MET A 93 0.89 6.94 3.90
CA MET A 93 0.71 7.73 5.12
C MET A 93 -0.33 7.10 6.04
N VAL A 94 -1.47 6.67 5.49
CA VAL A 94 -2.52 5.99 6.26
C VAL A 94 -2.04 4.64 6.79
N LEU A 95 -1.40 3.82 5.95
CA LEU A 95 -0.91 2.49 6.34
C LEU A 95 0.23 2.54 7.37
N ASN A 96 0.97 3.65 7.46
CA ASN A 96 2.05 3.83 8.42
C ASN A 96 1.55 4.09 9.86
N THR A 97 0.24 4.26 10.02
CA THR A 97 -0.41 4.42 11.32
C THR A 97 -1.37 3.26 11.56
N HIS A 98 -1.29 2.61 12.72
CA HIS A 98 -2.26 1.57 13.07
C HIS A 98 -3.67 2.17 13.09
N TYR A 99 -4.66 1.48 12.51
CA TYR A 99 -6.00 2.04 12.30
C TYR A 99 -6.70 2.50 13.59
N ARG A 100 -6.36 1.91 14.75
CA ARG A 100 -6.90 2.32 16.06
C ARG A 100 -6.26 3.60 16.60
N ALA A 101 -5.09 3.97 16.12
CA ALA A 101 -4.38 5.16 16.56
C ALA A 101 -4.86 6.42 15.82
N PRO A 102 -4.80 7.59 16.45
CA PRO A 102 -5.05 8.85 15.76
C PRO A 102 -4.03 9.06 14.64
N LEU A 103 -4.52 9.39 13.44
CA LEU A 103 -3.69 9.77 12.29
C LEU A 103 -3.50 11.28 12.27
N SER A 104 -2.26 11.75 12.34
CA SER A 104 -1.95 13.17 12.18
C SER A 104 -1.58 13.48 10.73
N PHE A 105 -2.38 14.31 10.06
CA PHE A 105 -2.08 14.83 8.74
C PHE A 105 -1.36 16.18 8.87
N THR A 106 -0.12 16.23 8.40
CA THR A 106 0.70 17.43 8.28
C THR A 106 1.46 17.42 6.96
N GLU A 107 1.96 18.57 6.51
CA GLU A 107 2.85 18.65 5.33
C GLU A 107 4.11 17.78 5.52
N GLU A 108 4.58 17.61 6.75
CA GLU A 108 5.72 16.76 7.07
C GLU A 108 5.38 15.28 6.89
N THR A 109 4.27 14.80 7.46
CA THR A 109 3.87 13.37 7.40
C THR A 109 3.59 12.92 5.98
N ILE A 110 2.94 13.75 5.16
CA ILE A 110 2.72 13.42 3.74
C ILE A 110 4.03 13.51 2.94
N GLY A 111 4.91 14.45 3.26
CA GLY A 111 6.23 14.56 2.64
C GLY A 111 7.13 13.35 2.93
N GLU A 112 7.08 12.80 4.12
CA GLU A 112 7.76 11.55 4.48
C GLU A 112 7.17 10.35 3.74
N ALA A 113 5.84 10.28 3.61
CA ALA A 113 5.19 9.24 2.83
C ALA A 113 5.55 9.29 1.34
N MET A 114 5.72 10.48 0.76
CA MET A 114 6.22 10.65 -0.60
C MET A 114 7.65 10.11 -0.78
N LYS A 115 8.55 10.43 0.15
CA LYS A 115 9.93 9.90 0.15
C LYS A 115 9.94 8.38 0.31
N THR A 116 9.07 7.87 1.15
CA THR A 116 8.88 6.43 1.39
C THR A 116 8.41 5.73 0.11
N TYR A 117 7.42 6.29 -0.56
CA TYR A 117 6.93 5.78 -1.84
C TYR A 117 8.03 5.77 -2.91
N GLN A 118 8.81 6.84 -3.00
CA GLN A 118 9.95 6.91 -3.93
C GLN A 118 11.00 5.82 -3.65
N LYS A 119 11.28 5.50 -2.38
CA LYS A 119 12.21 4.42 -2.02
C LYS A 119 11.68 3.05 -2.48
N ILE A 120 10.39 2.79 -2.28
CA ILE A 120 9.74 1.55 -2.71
C ILE A 120 9.82 1.43 -4.23
N THR A 121 9.33 2.43 -4.96
CA THR A 121 9.26 2.40 -6.42
C THR A 121 10.64 2.33 -7.06
N SER A 122 11.62 3.08 -6.55
CA SER A 122 12.99 3.06 -7.06
C SER A 122 13.65 1.69 -6.88
N CYS A 123 13.46 1.05 -5.72
CA CYS A 123 13.99 -0.29 -5.47
C CYS A 123 13.30 -1.32 -6.37
N PHE A 124 11.98 -1.34 -6.37
CA PHE A 124 11.19 -2.36 -7.08
C PHE A 124 11.39 -2.27 -8.60
N LYS A 125 11.41 -1.04 -9.14
CA LYS A 125 11.75 -0.77 -10.54
C LYS A 125 13.16 -1.28 -10.89
N SER A 126 14.16 -0.91 -10.09
CA SER A 126 15.55 -1.34 -10.33
C SER A 126 15.69 -2.86 -10.28
N LEU A 127 14.98 -3.49 -9.36
CA LEU A 127 14.98 -4.94 -9.16
C LEU A 127 14.33 -5.65 -10.35
N SER A 128 13.15 -5.21 -10.80
CA SER A 128 12.46 -5.79 -11.95
C SER A 128 13.29 -5.69 -13.24
N ILE A 129 13.88 -4.53 -13.50
CA ILE A 129 14.76 -4.31 -14.65
C ILE A 129 15.98 -5.22 -14.58
N LYS A 130 16.61 -5.32 -13.41
CA LYS A 130 17.85 -6.10 -13.24
C LYS A 130 17.64 -7.60 -13.47
N LEU A 131 16.53 -8.15 -12.97
CA LEU A 131 16.15 -9.55 -13.20
C LEU A 131 15.87 -9.82 -14.68
N GLN A 132 15.07 -8.98 -15.33
CA GLN A 132 14.73 -9.15 -16.75
C GLN A 132 15.96 -9.07 -17.66
N ARG A 133 16.89 -8.15 -17.38
CA ARG A 133 18.16 -8.05 -18.12
C ARG A 133 19.04 -9.29 -18.00
N GLN A 134 18.90 -10.05 -16.93
CA GLN A 134 19.58 -11.32 -16.74
C GLN A 134 18.84 -12.50 -17.40
N GLY A 135 17.69 -12.23 -18.03
CA GLY A 135 16.83 -13.26 -18.62
C GLY A 135 16.03 -14.05 -17.58
N ILE A 136 15.87 -13.48 -16.39
CA ILE A 136 15.08 -14.10 -15.33
C ILE A 136 13.65 -13.60 -15.44
N ASP A 137 12.72 -14.52 -15.61
CA ASP A 137 11.30 -14.21 -15.61
C ASP A 137 10.84 -13.67 -14.25
N LEU A 138 10.05 -12.62 -14.30
CA LEU A 138 9.48 -12.05 -13.06
C LEU A 138 8.45 -13.02 -12.48
N PRO A 139 8.62 -13.45 -11.21
CA PRO A 139 7.67 -14.32 -10.55
C PRO A 139 6.24 -13.78 -10.63
N GLN A 140 5.24 -14.63 -10.68
CA GLN A 140 3.83 -14.25 -10.57
C GLN A 140 3.43 -14.15 -9.11
N ILE A 141 2.39 -13.35 -8.78
CA ILE A 141 1.82 -13.31 -7.44
C ILE A 141 1.37 -14.72 -7.06
N LYS A 142 1.93 -15.28 -5.99
CA LYS A 142 1.60 -16.64 -5.56
C LYS A 142 0.85 -16.68 -4.22
N GLY A 143 0.73 -15.54 -3.51
CA GLY A 143 0.54 -15.55 -2.08
C GLY A 143 1.84 -16.06 -1.44
N SER A 144 2.51 -15.30 -0.61
CA SER A 144 3.74 -15.80 -0.01
C SER A 144 3.42 -16.72 1.16
N ASP A 145 4.17 -17.82 1.28
CA ASP A 145 4.23 -18.63 2.50
C ASP A 145 5.08 -17.94 3.60
N GLU A 146 5.42 -16.66 3.40
CA GLU A 146 6.21 -15.86 4.33
C GLU A 146 5.34 -15.39 5.48
N GLU A 147 5.46 -16.08 6.57
CA GLU A 147 4.61 -15.95 7.76
C GLU A 147 4.67 -14.55 8.38
N GLU A 148 5.87 -13.96 8.53
CA GLU A 148 6.08 -12.73 9.31
C GLU A 148 5.25 -11.53 8.82
N PHE A 149 5.19 -11.25 7.53
CA PHE A 149 4.41 -10.12 7.00
C PHE A 149 2.90 -10.31 7.19
N PHE A 150 2.41 -11.52 6.90
CA PHE A 150 0.99 -11.83 7.04
C PHE A 150 0.58 -12.02 8.50
N ASP A 151 1.48 -12.51 9.35
CA ASP A 151 1.27 -12.57 10.79
C ASP A 151 1.03 -11.18 11.38
N GLU A 152 1.80 -10.18 10.96
CA GLU A 152 1.57 -8.79 11.38
C GLU A 152 0.22 -8.26 10.88
N LEU A 153 -0.22 -8.58 9.67
CA LEU A 153 -1.55 -8.23 9.19
C LEU A 153 -2.66 -8.97 9.94
N CYS A 154 -2.43 -10.23 10.32
CA CYS A 154 -3.37 -11.01 11.13
C CYS A 154 -3.42 -10.53 12.58
N ASN A 155 -2.39 -9.83 13.05
CA ASN A 155 -2.33 -9.23 14.37
C ASN A 155 -3.03 -7.86 14.38
N ASP A 156 -4.37 -7.88 14.32
CA ASP A 156 -5.22 -6.69 14.35
C ASP A 156 -4.87 -5.65 13.25
N LEU A 157 -4.56 -6.12 12.04
CA LEU A 157 -4.21 -5.29 10.90
C LEU A 157 -3.02 -4.34 11.19
N ASN A 158 -1.96 -4.87 11.79
CA ASN A 158 -0.76 -4.09 12.16
C ASN A 158 0.07 -3.71 10.92
N THR A 159 -0.49 -2.81 10.11
CA THR A 159 0.16 -2.34 8.88
C THR A 159 1.51 -1.65 9.11
N PRO A 160 1.77 -0.92 10.22
CA PRO A 160 3.10 -0.37 10.48
C PRO A 160 4.20 -1.43 10.60
N ASN A 161 3.91 -2.54 11.31
CA ASN A 161 4.88 -3.63 11.42
C ASN A 161 5.03 -4.38 10.09
N ALA A 162 3.94 -4.65 9.38
CA ALA A 162 3.99 -5.24 8.04
C ALA A 162 4.85 -4.39 7.07
N LEU A 163 4.75 -3.06 7.12
CA LEU A 163 5.63 -2.15 6.38
C LEU A 163 7.10 -2.29 6.81
N SER A 164 7.38 -2.55 8.08
CA SER A 164 8.76 -2.79 8.55
C SER A 164 9.36 -4.05 7.93
N VAL A 165 8.57 -5.12 7.78
CA VAL A 165 8.99 -6.35 7.08
C VAL A 165 9.26 -6.05 5.60
N LEU A 166 8.37 -5.32 4.92
CA LEU A 166 8.58 -4.87 3.53
C LEU A 166 9.90 -4.09 3.39
N PHE A 167 10.20 -3.17 4.31
CA PHE A 167 11.46 -2.39 4.26
C PHE A 167 12.69 -3.24 4.53
N SER A 168 12.58 -4.31 5.33
CA SER A 168 13.66 -5.27 5.52
C SER A 168 13.98 -6.01 4.21
N GLU A 169 12.96 -6.45 3.46
CA GLU A 169 13.12 -7.05 2.14
C GLU A 169 13.72 -6.06 1.11
N ILE A 170 13.25 -4.83 1.08
CA ILE A 170 13.82 -3.77 0.23
C ILE A 170 15.29 -3.54 0.55
N LYS A 171 15.66 -3.55 1.83
CA LYS A 171 17.04 -3.40 2.26
C LYS A 171 17.90 -4.58 1.79
N ALA A 172 17.43 -5.82 1.98
CA ALA A 172 18.11 -7.02 1.53
C ALA A 172 18.32 -7.03 0.00
N ALA A 173 17.28 -6.71 -0.78
CA ALA A 173 17.37 -6.59 -2.22
C ALA A 173 18.41 -5.53 -2.65
N ASN A 174 18.37 -4.34 -2.04
CA ASN A 174 19.33 -3.28 -2.33
C ASN A 174 20.77 -3.66 -1.98
N GLN A 175 20.98 -4.39 -0.88
CA GLN A 175 22.31 -4.89 -0.49
C GLN A 175 22.81 -5.92 -1.51
N ASN A 176 21.99 -6.89 -1.90
CA ASN A 176 22.36 -7.89 -2.90
C ASN A 176 22.66 -7.25 -4.26
N MET A 177 21.82 -6.31 -4.72
CA MET A 177 22.04 -5.61 -5.99
C MET A 177 23.37 -4.82 -6.07
N ARG A 178 23.98 -4.48 -4.94
CA ARG A 178 25.25 -3.74 -4.83
C ARG A 178 26.46 -4.65 -4.70
N GLN A 179 26.27 -5.96 -4.50
CA GLN A 179 27.38 -6.90 -4.39
C GLN A 179 28.09 -7.07 -5.73
N LYS A 180 29.37 -7.42 -5.65
CA LYS A 180 30.19 -7.72 -6.84
C LYS A 180 29.69 -8.99 -7.52
N GLU A 181 29.28 -9.97 -6.74
CA GLU A 181 28.64 -11.20 -7.18
C GLU A 181 27.22 -11.22 -6.65
N ILE A 182 26.25 -11.10 -7.56
CA ILE A 182 24.83 -11.03 -7.22
C ILE A 182 24.30 -12.45 -7.02
N ASP A 183 23.65 -12.70 -5.91
CA ASP A 183 22.83 -13.90 -5.73
C ASP A 183 21.48 -13.70 -6.42
N TRP A 184 21.34 -14.24 -7.62
CA TRP A 184 20.17 -14.08 -8.47
C TRP A 184 18.93 -14.80 -7.94
N GLU A 185 19.09 -15.94 -7.27
CA GLU A 185 17.97 -16.67 -6.68
C GLU A 185 17.41 -15.91 -5.48
N ALA A 186 18.29 -15.43 -4.60
CA ALA A 186 17.87 -14.57 -3.48
C ALA A 186 17.21 -13.28 -4.01
N LEU A 187 17.74 -12.68 -5.07
CA LEU A 187 17.20 -11.46 -5.67
C LEU A 187 15.81 -11.68 -6.28
N LYS A 188 15.59 -12.82 -6.94
CA LYS A 188 14.30 -13.25 -7.46
C LYS A 188 13.30 -13.49 -6.32
N GLY A 189 13.74 -14.10 -5.22
CA GLY A 189 12.95 -14.28 -4.00
C GLY A 189 12.50 -12.95 -3.41
N ASN A 190 13.45 -11.99 -3.21
CA ASN A 190 13.11 -10.65 -2.72
C ASN A 190 12.08 -9.94 -3.62
N TYR A 191 12.21 -10.06 -4.95
CA TYR A 191 11.23 -9.48 -5.87
C TYR A 191 9.83 -10.07 -5.66
N GLY A 192 9.72 -11.40 -5.56
CA GLY A 192 8.44 -12.08 -5.34
C GLY A 192 7.76 -11.60 -4.05
N ARG A 193 8.50 -11.62 -2.93
CA ARG A 193 7.99 -11.16 -1.63
C ARG A 193 7.58 -9.68 -1.64
N ILE A 194 8.46 -8.79 -2.10
CA ILE A 194 8.14 -7.36 -2.18
C ILE A 194 6.87 -7.14 -3.00
N ARG A 195 6.71 -7.81 -4.14
CA ARG A 195 5.52 -7.69 -4.97
C ARG A 195 4.26 -8.17 -4.26
N ASP A 196 4.32 -9.32 -3.58
CA ASP A 196 3.18 -9.89 -2.86
C ASP A 196 2.76 -8.99 -1.69
N TYR A 197 3.73 -8.39 -0.98
CA TYR A 197 3.46 -7.43 0.09
C TYR A 197 2.85 -6.13 -0.45
N LEU A 198 3.39 -5.60 -1.55
CA LEU A 198 2.82 -4.42 -2.20
C LEU A 198 1.40 -4.67 -2.69
N PHE A 199 1.13 -5.85 -3.25
CA PHE A 199 -0.21 -6.25 -3.67
C PHE A 199 -1.17 -6.31 -2.48
N ALA A 200 -0.79 -6.96 -1.38
CA ALA A 200 -1.61 -7.05 -0.15
C ALA A 200 -1.91 -5.67 0.45
N LEU A 201 -0.95 -4.74 0.41
CA LEU A 201 -1.13 -3.36 0.88
C LEU A 201 -1.86 -2.46 -0.13
N GLY A 202 -2.11 -2.92 -1.35
CA GLY A 202 -2.70 -2.14 -2.44
C GLY A 202 -1.80 -0.98 -2.87
N VAL A 203 -0.48 -1.17 -2.84
CA VAL A 203 0.52 -0.17 -3.21
C VAL A 203 1.11 -0.51 -4.59
N ASP A 204 1.02 0.41 -5.53
CA ASP A 204 1.68 0.27 -6.82
C ASP A 204 3.19 0.48 -6.65
N GLY A 205 3.97 -0.55 -6.94
CA GLY A 205 5.43 -0.53 -6.86
C GLY A 205 6.12 0.11 -8.08
N GLY A 206 5.38 0.47 -9.12
CA GLY A 206 5.97 1.00 -10.36
C GLY A 206 6.78 -0.06 -11.12
N GLU A 207 6.25 -1.29 -11.22
CA GLU A 207 6.90 -2.36 -11.97
C GLU A 207 7.12 -1.95 -13.43
N VAL A 208 8.32 -2.18 -13.93
CA VAL A 208 8.65 -1.97 -15.34
C VAL A 208 8.81 -3.31 -16.03
N LYS A 209 8.03 -3.54 -17.09
CA LYS A 209 8.19 -4.66 -18.00
C LYS A 209 8.98 -4.21 -19.22
N LEU A 210 10.12 -4.85 -19.44
CA LEU A 210 10.97 -4.56 -20.60
C LEU A 210 10.43 -5.31 -21.82
N ASP A 211 10.07 -4.57 -22.86
CA ASP A 211 9.83 -5.15 -24.18
C ASP A 211 11.16 -5.51 -24.87
N GLN A 212 11.07 -6.20 -26.01
CA GLN A 212 12.26 -6.62 -26.76
C GLN A 212 13.11 -5.42 -27.18
N GLU A 213 12.47 -4.32 -27.60
CA GLU A 213 13.15 -3.10 -28.01
C GLU A 213 13.92 -2.45 -26.85
N ALA A 214 13.30 -2.38 -25.64
CA ALA A 214 13.97 -1.87 -24.46
C ALA A 214 15.17 -2.75 -24.06
N MET A 215 15.06 -4.05 -24.20
CA MET A 215 16.16 -4.99 -23.96
C MET A 215 17.33 -4.79 -24.92
N GLU A 216 17.05 -4.57 -26.21
CA GLU A 216 18.05 -4.28 -27.24
C GLU A 216 18.74 -2.92 -26.97
N LEU A 217 17.96 -1.87 -26.68
CA LEU A 217 18.48 -0.56 -26.29
C LEU A 217 19.39 -0.63 -25.05
N PHE A 218 19.05 -1.46 -24.08
CA PHE A 218 19.91 -1.66 -22.91
C PHE A 218 21.24 -2.32 -23.27
N ARG A 219 21.24 -3.33 -24.11
CA ARG A 219 22.49 -3.98 -24.56
C ARG A 219 23.38 -2.99 -25.29
N GLU A 220 22.83 -2.23 -26.24
CA GLU A 220 23.57 -1.19 -26.95
C GLU A 220 24.12 -0.12 -26.00
N TYR A 221 23.33 0.29 -25.01
CA TYR A 221 23.75 1.26 -24.00
C TYR A 221 24.95 0.75 -23.18
N GLU A 222 24.91 -0.51 -22.75
CA GLU A 222 26.04 -1.10 -22.02
C GLU A 222 27.29 -1.25 -22.88
N ASP A 223 27.13 -1.63 -24.13
CA ASP A 223 28.25 -1.75 -25.05
C ASP A 223 28.88 -0.39 -25.36
N ALA A 224 28.07 0.66 -25.56
CA ALA A 224 28.56 2.03 -25.71
C ALA A 224 29.32 2.49 -24.46
N LYS A 225 28.82 2.18 -23.26
CA LYS A 225 29.54 2.48 -21.99
C LYS A 225 30.86 1.75 -21.85
N LYS A 226 30.90 0.45 -22.19
CA LYS A 226 32.16 -0.33 -22.18
C LYS A 226 33.18 0.22 -23.17
N ALA A 227 32.71 0.66 -24.35
CA ALA A 227 33.53 1.29 -25.37
C ALA A 227 33.94 2.74 -25.04
N LYS A 228 33.40 3.32 -23.92
CA LYS A 228 33.55 4.73 -23.54
C LYS A 228 33.03 5.72 -24.58
N ASP A 229 32.05 5.29 -25.39
CA ASP A 229 31.34 6.13 -26.34
C ASP A 229 30.21 6.87 -25.57
N PHE A 230 30.57 8.01 -25.00
CA PHE A 230 29.66 8.78 -24.14
C PHE A 230 28.53 9.41 -24.95
N GLU A 231 28.78 9.87 -26.18
CA GLU A 231 27.78 10.49 -27.04
C GLU A 231 26.65 9.47 -27.37
N LYS A 232 27.03 8.28 -27.85
CA LYS A 232 26.08 7.20 -28.11
C LYS A 232 25.35 6.75 -26.85
N SER A 233 26.05 6.62 -25.71
CA SER A 233 25.45 6.20 -24.45
C SER A 233 24.39 7.20 -23.94
N ASP A 234 24.62 8.51 -24.11
CA ASP A 234 23.66 9.55 -23.70
C ASP A 234 22.39 9.53 -24.57
N VAL A 235 22.53 9.35 -25.88
CA VAL A 235 21.38 9.19 -26.79
C VAL A 235 20.54 7.97 -26.41
N LEU A 236 21.19 6.82 -26.19
CA LEU A 236 20.51 5.58 -25.81
C LEU A 236 19.83 5.68 -24.44
N ARG A 237 20.48 6.38 -23.49
CA ARG A 237 19.88 6.69 -22.20
C ARG A 237 18.62 7.54 -22.34
N GLY A 238 18.64 8.54 -23.22
CA GLY A 238 17.46 9.37 -23.51
C GLY A 238 16.27 8.52 -23.94
N LYS A 239 16.47 7.60 -24.91
CA LYS A 239 15.43 6.68 -25.37
C LYS A 239 14.91 5.75 -24.29
N LEU A 240 15.78 5.27 -23.39
CA LEU A 240 15.39 4.44 -22.27
C LEU A 240 14.60 5.23 -21.20
N VAL A 241 14.92 6.52 -21.01
CA VAL A 241 14.13 7.44 -20.18
C VAL A 241 12.72 7.64 -20.74
N GLU A 242 12.59 7.88 -22.06
CA GLU A 242 11.30 8.02 -22.74
C GLU A 242 10.43 6.76 -22.60
N LYS A 243 11.04 5.57 -22.58
CA LYS A 243 10.37 4.30 -22.28
C LYS A 243 10.09 4.07 -20.78
N GLY A 244 10.40 5.01 -19.93
CA GLY A 244 10.18 4.91 -18.48
C GLY A 244 11.09 3.92 -17.77
N VAL A 245 12.23 3.55 -18.37
CA VAL A 245 13.11 2.51 -17.84
C VAL A 245 14.22 3.05 -16.94
N PHE A 246 14.58 4.33 -17.06
CA PHE A 246 15.49 5.06 -16.17
C PHE A 246 14.75 6.09 -15.33
#